data_20631ebb1e7a7b67298c62f106a238af
#
_entry.id   20631ebb1e7a7b67298c62f106a238af
#
_cell.length_a   1.000
_cell.length_b   1.000
_cell.length_c   1.000
_cell.angle_alpha   90.00
_cell.angle_beta   90.00
_cell.angle_gamma   90.00
#
_symmetry.space_group_name_H-M   'P 1'
#
loop_
_entity.id
_entity.type
_entity.pdbx_description
1 polymer ?
#
loop_
_entity_poly.entity_id
_entity_poly.type
_entity_poly.pdbx_seq_one_letter_code
_entity_poly.pdbx_strand_id
1 'polypeptide(L)'
;MNHNESNAPKNRRSLLRIVTAVTYILAMLFIGVSVPAQAASKANNSAQTIVLLHGAWADGAGWNGVTARLQADGYKVWAVPNPLRGLSSDAAYVASILNTIPGPIILVGHSYGGAVITNAATGNPNVKALVYIDGFAPDEGETGYQLLGMPPPPGASPSCLLGDPSALFNIVPYPGAQNGDVDLYIKPDVYPSCFANTIATKQAAVLAASQRPITFSAGAEPSGPPAWKAIPSWYLVGTLDKVIPPYVQMFMAERAHAHIVQVKAPHPSMISDPNAAADLIETAAQAVSATP
;
A
#
# COMPACT_ATOMS: atom_id res chain seq x y z
N MET A 1 -17.95 55.30 87.81
CA MET A 1 -19.00 54.34 87.44
C MET A 1 -18.90 54.02 85.97
N ASN A 2 -18.39 52.93 85.73
CA ASN A 2 -18.57 51.88 84.78
C ASN A 2 -19.47 52.14 83.55
N HIS A 3 -19.02 51.98 82.38
CA HIS A 3 -19.39 50.82 81.60
C HIS A 3 -18.42 50.62 80.39
N ASN A 4 -17.94 49.42 80.35
CA ASN A 4 -17.10 48.81 79.34
C ASN A 4 -17.98 48.21 78.25
N GLU A 5 -17.74 48.47 76.96
CA GLU A 5 -18.31 47.68 75.87
C GLU A 5 -17.26 47.31 74.87
N SER A 6 -17.14 46.02 74.72
CA SER A 6 -16.20 45.31 73.92
C SER A 6 -16.57 45.37 72.42
N ASN A 7 -15.64 45.79 71.60
CA ASN A 7 -15.72 45.65 70.15
C ASN A 7 -14.99 44.37 69.74
N ALA A 8 -15.73 43.36 69.29
CA ALA A 8 -15.21 42.15 68.63
C ALA A 8 -15.20 42.36 67.15
N PRO A 9 -14.17 41.78 66.40
CA PRO A 9 -13.93 42.13 65.00
C PRO A 9 -14.81 41.32 64.03
N LYS A 10 -15.59 42.03 63.22
CA LYS A 10 -16.45 41.49 62.12
C LYS A 10 -15.74 41.19 60.78
N ASN A 11 -14.50 40.79 60.75
CA ASN A 11 -13.77 40.69 59.48
C ASN A 11 -13.16 39.32 59.13
N ARG A 12 -13.56 38.25 59.83
CA ARG A 12 -13.04 36.90 59.49
C ARG A 12 -13.88 36.08 58.46
N ARG A 13 -15.12 36.50 58.16
CA ARG A 13 -16.01 35.75 57.27
C ARG A 13 -15.91 36.16 55.78
N SER A 14 -15.40 37.34 55.46
CA SER A 14 -15.23 37.79 54.08
C SER A 14 -13.93 37.27 53.42
N LEU A 15 -12.88 37.09 54.19
CA LEU A 15 -11.60 36.55 53.69
C LEU A 15 -11.68 35.04 53.31
N LEU A 16 -12.52 34.26 54.03
CA LEU A 16 -12.66 32.82 53.74
C LEU A 16 -13.49 32.56 52.48
N ARG A 17 -14.37 33.48 52.08
CA ARG A 17 -15.17 33.34 50.84
C ARG A 17 -14.39 33.74 49.59
N ILE A 18 -13.42 34.61 49.67
CA ILE A 18 -12.56 35.03 48.55
C ILE A 18 -11.50 33.96 48.25
N VAL A 19 -10.95 33.31 49.27
CA VAL A 19 -9.96 32.22 49.06
C VAL A 19 -10.60 31.00 48.42
N THR A 20 -11.86 30.66 48.79
CA THR A 20 -12.57 29.52 48.18
C THR A 20 -12.97 29.77 46.72
N ALA A 21 -13.30 31.01 46.35
CA ALA A 21 -13.64 31.36 44.97
C ALA A 21 -12.42 31.37 44.02
N VAL A 22 -11.26 31.79 44.51
CA VAL A 22 -10.00 31.79 43.71
C VAL A 22 -9.48 30.36 43.48
N THR A 23 -9.67 29.47 44.48
CA THR A 23 -9.25 28.05 44.32
C THR A 23 -10.16 27.30 43.33
N TYR A 24 -11.43 27.63 43.21
CA TYR A 24 -12.34 27.04 42.23
C TYR A 24 -12.09 27.57 40.81
N ILE A 25 -11.65 28.80 40.63
CA ILE A 25 -11.34 29.38 39.31
C ILE A 25 -9.99 28.83 38.77
N LEU A 26 -9.01 28.56 39.64
CA LEU A 26 -7.77 27.91 39.20
C LEU A 26 -7.93 26.40 38.90
N ALA A 27 -8.91 25.72 39.51
CA ALA A 27 -9.19 24.30 39.24
C ALA A 27 -9.95 24.07 37.92
N MET A 28 -10.63 25.09 37.40
CA MET A 28 -11.34 24.98 36.09
C MET A 28 -10.46 25.26 34.86
N LEU A 29 -9.23 25.74 35.05
CA LEU A 29 -8.31 26.07 33.93
C LEU A 29 -7.39 24.90 33.52
N PHE A 30 -7.54 23.73 34.14
CA PHE A 30 -6.82 22.50 33.79
C PHE A 30 -7.76 21.33 33.45
N ILE A 31 -8.94 21.58 32.91
CA ILE A 31 -9.60 20.55 32.12
C ILE A 31 -8.91 20.58 30.76
N GLY A 32 -7.69 20.05 30.70
CA GLY A 32 -7.06 19.66 29.46
C GLY A 32 -8.05 18.70 28.77
N VAL A 33 -8.66 19.12 27.67
CA VAL A 33 -9.42 18.24 26.79
C VAL A 33 -8.41 17.21 26.27
N SER A 34 -8.27 16.13 27.01
CA SER A 34 -7.54 14.96 26.52
C SER A 34 -8.35 14.41 25.35
N VAL A 35 -7.97 14.80 24.14
CA VAL A 35 -8.43 14.13 22.92
C VAL A 35 -8.08 12.65 23.11
N PRO A 36 -9.04 11.73 23.06
CA PRO A 36 -8.73 10.31 23.20
C PRO A 36 -7.67 9.94 22.15
N ALA A 37 -6.65 9.18 22.56
CA ALA A 37 -5.52 8.80 21.72
C ALA A 37 -5.95 8.22 20.36
N GLN A 38 -7.10 7.55 20.32
CA GLN A 38 -7.70 7.00 19.12
C GLN A 38 -8.25 8.08 18.15
N ALA A 39 -8.75 9.20 18.67
CA ALA A 39 -9.19 10.33 17.83
C ALA A 39 -7.98 11.09 17.25
N ALA A 40 -6.90 11.22 18.02
CA ALA A 40 -5.65 11.81 17.56
C ALA A 40 -4.96 10.93 16.49
N SER A 41 -5.00 9.60 16.65
CA SER A 41 -4.51 8.63 15.66
C SER A 41 -5.28 8.74 14.34
N LYS A 42 -6.62 8.72 14.38
CA LYS A 42 -7.44 8.86 13.16
C LYS A 42 -7.28 10.22 12.48
N ALA A 43 -7.06 11.29 13.21
CA ALA A 43 -6.78 12.61 12.64
C ALA A 43 -5.43 12.64 11.89
N ASN A 44 -4.41 11.95 12.42
CA ASN A 44 -3.11 11.79 11.75
C ASN A 44 -3.22 10.93 10.49
N ASN A 45 -3.99 9.83 10.55
CA ASN A 45 -4.22 8.94 9.41
C ASN A 45 -4.92 9.68 8.26
N SER A 46 -5.87 10.59 8.55
CA SER A 46 -6.58 11.37 7.54
C SER A 46 -5.71 12.39 6.79
N ALA A 47 -4.52 12.70 7.30
CA ALA A 47 -3.56 13.59 6.62
C ALA A 47 -2.82 12.89 5.47
N GLN A 48 -2.75 11.57 5.50
CA GLN A 48 -2.07 10.75 4.48
C GLN A 48 -3.07 10.18 3.47
N THR A 49 -2.61 10.02 2.24
CA THR A 49 -3.35 9.31 1.20
C THR A 49 -2.63 8.02 0.83
N ILE A 50 -3.34 6.91 0.91
CA ILE A 50 -2.86 5.60 0.45
C ILE A 50 -3.36 5.40 -0.97
N VAL A 51 -2.44 5.22 -1.91
CA VAL A 51 -2.74 4.95 -3.32
C VAL A 51 -2.40 3.49 -3.62
N LEU A 52 -3.40 2.72 -4.05
CA LEU A 52 -3.32 1.29 -4.33
C LEU A 52 -3.34 1.05 -5.83
N LEU A 53 -2.34 0.37 -6.37
CA LEU A 53 -2.22 0.07 -7.79
C LEU A 53 -2.21 -1.45 -8.01
N HIS A 54 -3.18 -1.95 -8.79
CA HIS A 54 -3.26 -3.36 -9.15
C HIS A 54 -2.23 -3.76 -10.21
N GLY A 55 -1.89 -5.05 -10.28
CA GLY A 55 -1.05 -5.64 -11.31
C GLY A 55 -1.81 -6.11 -12.54
N ALA A 56 -1.11 -6.88 -13.40
CA ALA A 56 -1.69 -7.59 -14.52
C ALA A 56 -2.72 -8.63 -14.04
N TRP A 57 -3.68 -8.96 -14.89
CA TRP A 57 -4.71 -9.98 -14.66
C TRP A 57 -5.55 -9.77 -13.39
N ALA A 58 -5.56 -8.53 -12.90
CA ALA A 58 -6.32 -8.06 -11.75
C ALA A 58 -6.93 -6.68 -12.08
N ASP A 59 -7.72 -6.15 -11.15
CA ASP A 59 -8.28 -4.80 -11.19
C ASP A 59 -8.34 -4.16 -9.81
N GLY A 60 -8.93 -2.97 -9.72
CA GLY A 60 -9.09 -2.25 -8.46
C GLY A 60 -9.92 -2.99 -7.41
N ALA A 61 -10.83 -3.89 -7.81
CA ALA A 61 -11.66 -4.65 -6.87
C ALA A 61 -10.84 -5.67 -6.05
N GLY A 62 -9.68 -6.08 -6.53
CA GLY A 62 -8.73 -6.89 -5.76
C GLY A 62 -8.30 -6.23 -4.44
N TRP A 63 -8.40 -4.92 -4.33
CA TRP A 63 -8.08 -4.15 -3.15
C TRP A 63 -9.23 -3.93 -2.17
N ASN A 64 -10.47 -4.42 -2.46
CA ASN A 64 -11.66 -4.09 -1.66
C ASN A 64 -11.50 -4.40 -0.17
N GLY A 65 -10.93 -5.57 0.19
CA GLY A 65 -10.71 -5.96 1.59
C GLY A 65 -9.72 -5.03 2.30
N VAL A 66 -8.61 -4.71 1.64
CA VAL A 66 -7.59 -3.79 2.16
C VAL A 66 -8.15 -2.37 2.28
N THR A 67 -8.86 -1.90 1.25
CA THR A 67 -9.50 -0.57 1.22
C THR A 67 -10.48 -0.40 2.38
N ALA A 68 -11.37 -1.38 2.58
CA ALA A 68 -12.38 -1.33 3.64
C ALA A 68 -11.72 -1.20 5.03
N ARG A 69 -10.64 -1.95 5.27
CA ARG A 69 -9.89 -1.88 6.52
C ARG A 69 -9.21 -0.53 6.71
N LEU A 70 -8.41 -0.09 5.76
CA LEU A 70 -7.69 1.18 5.85
C LEU A 70 -8.63 2.38 6.02
N GLN A 71 -9.81 2.37 5.36
CA GLN A 71 -10.83 3.40 5.55
C GLN A 71 -11.45 3.36 6.95
N ALA A 72 -11.68 2.16 7.52
CA ALA A 72 -12.15 2.02 8.91
C ALA A 72 -11.15 2.59 9.91
N ASP A 73 -9.85 2.51 9.61
CA ASP A 73 -8.76 3.07 10.41
C ASP A 73 -8.49 4.57 10.14
N GLY A 74 -9.28 5.18 9.24
CA GLY A 74 -9.33 6.64 9.02
C GLY A 74 -8.42 7.15 7.91
N TYR A 75 -7.78 6.27 7.11
CA TYR A 75 -6.98 6.68 5.96
C TYR A 75 -7.84 7.10 4.77
N LYS A 76 -7.32 8.05 3.99
CA LYS A 76 -7.83 8.32 2.65
C LYS A 76 -7.24 7.27 1.71
N VAL A 77 -8.09 6.51 1.03
CA VAL A 77 -7.65 5.42 0.15
C VAL A 77 -8.15 5.66 -1.26
N TRP A 78 -7.27 5.49 -2.22
CA TRP A 78 -7.59 5.60 -3.64
C TRP A 78 -7.04 4.39 -4.40
N ALA A 79 -7.90 3.44 -4.79
CA ALA A 79 -7.53 2.35 -5.68
C ALA A 79 -7.63 2.86 -7.13
N VAL A 80 -6.47 3.15 -7.73
CA VAL A 80 -6.40 3.74 -9.07
C VAL A 80 -6.29 2.69 -10.15
N PRO A 81 -6.83 2.93 -11.37
CA PRO A 81 -6.67 2.01 -12.48
C PRO A 81 -5.22 1.98 -12.97
N ASN A 82 -4.76 0.79 -13.39
CA ASN A 82 -3.51 0.59 -14.10
C ASN A 82 -3.83 0.31 -15.58
N PRO A 83 -3.32 1.09 -16.54
CA PRO A 83 -3.65 0.89 -17.95
C PRO A 83 -3.16 -0.44 -18.54
N LEU A 84 -2.03 -0.99 -18.06
CA LEU A 84 -1.43 -2.27 -18.48
C LEU A 84 -0.99 -2.27 -19.96
N ARG A 85 -0.47 -1.14 -20.47
CA ARG A 85 -0.12 -0.89 -21.88
C ARG A 85 1.37 -0.73 -22.15
N GLY A 86 2.17 -0.38 -21.15
CA GLY A 86 3.62 -0.20 -21.23
C GLY A 86 4.13 0.42 -19.95
N LEU A 87 5.30 -0.01 -19.47
CA LEU A 87 5.80 0.40 -18.16
C LEU A 87 5.96 1.92 -18.05
N SER A 88 6.55 2.56 -19.05
CA SER A 88 6.78 4.02 -19.05
C SER A 88 5.45 4.80 -19.16
N SER A 89 4.53 4.36 -20.03
CA SER A 89 3.24 5.02 -20.21
C SER A 89 2.34 4.86 -18.98
N ASP A 90 2.33 3.68 -18.37
CA ASP A 90 1.55 3.39 -17.17
C ASP A 90 2.12 4.16 -15.96
N ALA A 91 3.46 4.23 -15.84
CA ALA A 91 4.11 5.04 -14.81
C ALA A 91 3.81 6.53 -14.99
N ALA A 92 3.85 7.05 -16.22
CA ALA A 92 3.49 8.45 -16.49
C ALA A 92 2.03 8.75 -16.16
N TYR A 93 1.11 7.83 -16.46
CA TYR A 93 -0.30 7.94 -16.09
C TYR A 93 -0.47 8.00 -14.58
N VAL A 94 0.16 7.07 -13.84
CA VAL A 94 0.08 7.05 -12.37
C VAL A 94 0.74 8.30 -11.79
N ALA A 95 1.89 8.74 -12.29
CA ALA A 95 2.54 9.97 -11.85
C ALA A 95 1.62 11.20 -12.01
N SER A 96 0.84 11.26 -13.10
CA SER A 96 -0.13 12.36 -13.29
C SER A 96 -1.21 12.37 -12.20
N ILE A 97 -1.66 11.19 -11.74
CA ILE A 97 -2.59 11.08 -10.62
C ILE A 97 -1.91 11.53 -9.31
N LEU A 98 -0.70 11.04 -9.02
CA LEU A 98 0.03 11.38 -7.81
C LEU A 98 0.25 12.89 -7.68
N ASN A 99 0.48 13.58 -8.78
CA ASN A 99 0.66 15.04 -8.81
C ASN A 99 -0.60 15.83 -8.43
N THR A 100 -1.77 15.20 -8.46
CA THR A 100 -3.04 15.83 -8.02
C THR A 100 -3.30 15.67 -6.52
N ILE A 101 -2.52 14.84 -5.83
CA ILE A 101 -2.74 14.51 -4.42
C ILE A 101 -1.85 15.40 -3.55
N PRO A 102 -2.43 16.29 -2.74
CA PRO A 102 -1.65 17.10 -1.80
C PRO A 102 -1.26 16.27 -0.57
N GLY A 103 -0.05 16.52 -0.06
CA GLY A 103 0.43 15.93 1.19
C GLY A 103 1.07 14.55 1.00
N PRO A 104 1.36 13.86 2.11
CA PRO A 104 2.11 12.62 2.08
C PRO A 104 1.30 11.46 1.48
N ILE A 105 1.96 10.73 0.58
CA ILE A 105 1.41 9.57 -0.13
C ILE A 105 2.16 8.31 0.30
N ILE A 106 1.41 7.28 0.64
CA ILE A 106 1.88 5.89 0.74
C ILE A 106 1.47 5.21 -0.57
N LEU A 107 2.43 4.87 -1.40
CA LEU A 107 2.16 4.31 -2.73
C LEU A 107 2.37 2.80 -2.70
N VAL A 108 1.32 2.07 -3.01
CA VAL A 108 1.25 0.60 -2.91
C VAL A 108 1.08 -0.02 -4.28
N GLY A 109 1.90 -1.01 -4.63
CA GLY A 109 1.83 -1.71 -5.91
C GLY A 109 1.82 -3.23 -5.74
N HIS A 110 0.84 -3.89 -6.36
CA HIS A 110 0.78 -5.34 -6.46
C HIS A 110 1.35 -5.80 -7.80
N SER A 111 2.17 -6.85 -7.80
CA SER A 111 2.65 -7.52 -9.02
C SER A 111 3.31 -6.53 -10.00
N TYR A 112 2.88 -6.46 -11.27
CA TYR A 112 3.32 -5.46 -12.25
C TYR A 112 3.07 -4.01 -11.75
N GLY A 113 2.06 -3.78 -10.92
CA GLY A 113 1.85 -2.48 -10.26
C GLY A 113 3.04 -2.04 -9.41
N GLY A 114 3.83 -2.98 -8.89
CA GLY A 114 5.11 -2.71 -8.22
C GLY A 114 6.15 -2.09 -9.14
N ALA A 115 6.31 -2.61 -10.37
CA ALA A 115 7.19 -2.00 -11.37
C ALA A 115 6.70 -0.59 -11.76
N VAL A 116 5.39 -0.41 -11.89
CA VAL A 116 4.80 0.91 -12.21
C VAL A 116 5.07 1.91 -11.11
N ILE A 117 4.86 1.57 -9.82
CA ILE A 117 5.12 2.51 -8.71
C ILE A 117 6.62 2.83 -8.56
N THR A 118 7.49 1.86 -8.88
CA THR A 118 8.96 2.04 -8.88
C THR A 118 9.37 3.20 -9.79
N ASN A 119 8.69 3.36 -10.93
CA ASN A 119 8.96 4.42 -11.91
C ASN A 119 8.13 5.69 -11.66
N ALA A 120 6.84 5.54 -11.32
CA ALA A 120 5.91 6.66 -11.15
C ALA A 120 6.25 7.56 -9.97
N ALA A 121 6.90 7.03 -8.93
CA ALA A 121 7.26 7.78 -7.73
C ALA A 121 8.55 8.60 -7.88
N THR A 122 9.34 8.34 -8.93
CA THR A 122 10.64 9.00 -9.13
C THR A 122 10.46 10.51 -9.25
N GLY A 123 11.13 11.26 -8.35
CA GLY A 123 11.08 12.72 -8.31
C GLY A 123 9.81 13.34 -7.72
N ASN A 124 8.84 12.53 -7.24
CA ASN A 124 7.65 13.06 -6.58
C ASN A 124 7.91 13.27 -5.07
N PRO A 125 7.96 14.54 -4.58
CA PRO A 125 8.29 14.81 -3.18
C PRO A 125 7.18 14.41 -2.18
N ASN A 126 5.96 14.16 -2.67
CA ASN A 126 4.83 13.78 -1.83
C ASN A 126 4.80 12.27 -1.54
N VAL A 127 5.44 11.44 -2.37
CA VAL A 127 5.54 10.00 -2.10
C VAL A 127 6.58 9.77 -1.00
N LYS A 128 6.14 9.27 0.15
CA LYS A 128 6.96 9.10 1.35
C LYS A 128 7.29 7.65 1.65
N ALA A 129 6.53 6.71 1.11
CA ALA A 129 6.76 5.28 1.24
C ALA A 129 6.32 4.54 -0.01
N LEU A 130 7.05 3.47 -0.34
CA LEU A 130 6.69 2.47 -1.33
C LEU A 130 6.34 1.16 -0.63
N VAL A 131 5.21 0.57 -0.98
CA VAL A 131 4.81 -0.73 -0.44
C VAL A 131 4.57 -1.69 -1.60
N TYR A 132 5.34 -2.75 -1.63
CA TYR A 132 5.25 -3.81 -2.63
C TYR A 132 4.48 -5.00 -2.05
N ILE A 133 3.41 -5.40 -2.70
CA ILE A 133 2.62 -6.58 -2.34
C ILE A 133 2.82 -7.60 -3.45
N ASP A 134 3.58 -8.67 -3.19
CA ASP A 134 3.96 -9.65 -4.22
C ASP A 134 4.41 -8.98 -5.53
N GLY A 135 5.13 -7.86 -5.44
CA GLY A 135 5.31 -6.89 -6.53
C GLY A 135 6.69 -6.94 -7.17
N PHE A 136 6.80 -6.50 -8.42
CA PHE A 136 8.11 -6.24 -9.02
C PHE A 136 8.70 -4.94 -8.44
N ALA A 137 9.99 -5.00 -8.07
CA ALA A 137 10.81 -3.83 -7.71
C ALA A 137 12.09 -3.82 -8.57
N PRO A 138 11.96 -3.56 -9.89
CA PRO A 138 13.08 -3.63 -10.83
C PRO A 138 14.13 -2.54 -10.54
N ASP A 139 15.39 -2.82 -10.89
CA ASP A 139 16.42 -1.79 -11.05
C ASP A 139 16.36 -1.20 -12.46
N GLU A 140 17.10 -0.12 -12.70
CA GLU A 140 17.19 0.54 -14.00
C GLU A 140 17.67 -0.44 -15.06
N GLY A 141 16.95 -0.50 -16.18
CA GLY A 141 17.25 -1.39 -17.30
C GLY A 141 16.72 -2.81 -17.16
N GLU A 142 16.22 -3.24 -16.00
CA GLU A 142 15.62 -4.56 -15.83
C GLU A 142 14.20 -4.62 -16.39
N THR A 143 13.82 -5.78 -16.91
CA THR A 143 12.44 -6.06 -17.36
C THR A 143 11.75 -7.07 -16.44
N GLY A 144 10.41 -7.06 -16.43
CA GLY A 144 9.64 -8.06 -15.70
C GLY A 144 9.96 -9.49 -16.14
N TYR A 145 10.16 -9.71 -17.44
CA TYR A 145 10.51 -11.04 -17.97
C TYR A 145 11.91 -11.50 -17.56
N GLN A 146 12.91 -10.60 -17.48
CA GLN A 146 14.23 -10.96 -16.97
C GLN A 146 14.17 -11.40 -15.51
N LEU A 147 13.40 -10.69 -14.68
CA LEU A 147 13.22 -11.02 -13.26
C LEU A 147 12.49 -12.37 -13.08
N LEU A 148 11.42 -12.63 -13.85
CA LEU A 148 10.75 -13.94 -13.83
C LEU A 148 11.67 -15.06 -14.31
N GLY A 149 12.55 -14.78 -15.25
CA GLY A 149 13.51 -15.73 -15.82
C GLY A 149 14.73 -16.02 -14.93
N MET A 150 14.82 -15.46 -13.73
CA MET A 150 15.91 -15.75 -12.80
C MET A 150 15.93 -17.26 -12.47
N PRO A 151 17.12 -17.91 -12.52
CA PRO A 151 17.23 -19.33 -12.26
C PRO A 151 16.83 -19.65 -10.81
N PRO A 152 15.96 -20.65 -10.58
CA PRO A 152 15.56 -21.01 -9.24
C PRO A 152 16.71 -21.63 -8.45
N PRO A 153 16.86 -21.31 -7.15
CA PRO A 153 17.80 -22.01 -6.30
C PRO A 153 17.35 -23.48 -6.09
N PRO A 154 18.25 -24.38 -5.62
CA PRO A 154 17.91 -25.78 -5.39
C PRO A 154 16.64 -25.93 -4.53
N GLY A 155 15.68 -26.71 -5.02
CA GLY A 155 14.40 -26.97 -4.37
C GLY A 155 13.30 -25.94 -4.61
N ALA A 156 13.58 -24.82 -5.24
CA ALA A 156 12.57 -23.84 -5.65
C ALA A 156 12.02 -24.14 -7.05
N SER A 157 10.79 -23.72 -7.31
CA SER A 157 10.16 -23.83 -8.62
C SER A 157 10.26 -22.49 -9.38
N PRO A 158 10.44 -22.51 -10.70
CA PRO A 158 10.39 -21.31 -11.52
C PRO A 158 8.96 -20.73 -11.55
N SER A 159 8.81 -19.54 -12.13
CA SER A 159 7.49 -18.95 -12.36
C SER A 159 6.60 -19.88 -13.20
N CYS A 160 5.34 -19.99 -12.81
CA CYS A 160 4.32 -20.74 -13.58
C CYS A 160 3.96 -20.07 -14.90
N LEU A 161 4.41 -18.83 -15.14
CA LEU A 161 4.23 -18.10 -16.40
C LEU A 161 5.36 -18.36 -17.41
N LEU A 162 6.38 -19.14 -17.03
CA LEU A 162 7.46 -19.57 -17.92
C LEU A 162 7.06 -20.87 -18.61
N GLY A 163 7.02 -20.85 -19.95
CA GLY A 163 6.65 -22.01 -20.75
C GLY A 163 6.19 -21.60 -22.14
N ASP A 164 5.46 -22.49 -22.81
CA ASP A 164 4.83 -22.17 -24.08
C ASP A 164 3.73 -21.14 -23.89
N PRO A 165 3.86 -19.91 -24.44
CA PRO A 165 2.86 -18.87 -24.30
C PRO A 165 1.46 -19.32 -24.79
N SER A 166 1.40 -20.17 -25.81
CA SER A 166 0.13 -20.67 -26.35
C SER A 166 -0.58 -21.64 -25.40
N ALA A 167 0.14 -22.28 -24.49
CA ALA A 167 -0.42 -23.12 -23.44
C ALA A 167 -0.91 -22.30 -22.23
N LEU A 168 -0.32 -21.14 -21.98
CA LEU A 168 -0.56 -20.32 -20.78
C LEU A 168 -1.58 -19.19 -21.02
N PHE A 169 -1.58 -18.59 -22.22
CA PHE A 169 -2.33 -17.38 -22.50
C PHE A 169 -3.30 -17.53 -23.68
N ASN A 170 -4.42 -16.84 -23.58
CA ASN A 170 -5.16 -16.38 -24.75
C ASN A 170 -4.48 -15.10 -25.24
N ILE A 171 -3.90 -15.16 -26.43
CA ILE A 171 -3.13 -14.08 -27.06
C ILE A 171 -4.08 -13.34 -27.99
N VAL A 172 -4.38 -12.06 -27.69
CA VAL A 172 -5.41 -11.29 -28.38
C VAL A 172 -4.80 -10.05 -29.02
N PRO A 173 -4.82 -9.93 -30.37
CA PRO A 173 -4.48 -8.66 -31.02
C PRO A 173 -5.45 -7.56 -30.61
N TYR A 174 -4.95 -6.33 -30.43
CA TYR A 174 -5.79 -5.19 -30.09
C TYR A 174 -5.62 -4.03 -31.08
N PRO A 175 -6.70 -3.24 -31.33
CA PRO A 175 -6.63 -2.11 -32.24
C PRO A 175 -5.61 -1.06 -31.78
N GLY A 176 -4.78 -0.58 -32.73
CA GLY A 176 -3.74 0.41 -32.44
C GLY A 176 -2.44 -0.17 -31.87
N ALA A 177 -2.33 -1.50 -31.73
CA ALA A 177 -1.10 -2.15 -31.33
C ALA A 177 0.07 -1.76 -32.22
N GLN A 178 1.20 -1.36 -31.61
CA GLN A 178 2.42 -1.05 -32.34
C GLN A 178 3.28 -2.31 -32.44
N ASN A 179 3.98 -2.49 -33.58
CA ASN A 179 4.92 -3.59 -33.80
C ASN A 179 4.35 -5.00 -33.56
N GLY A 180 3.02 -5.18 -33.73
CA GLY A 180 2.38 -6.48 -33.55
C GLY A 180 2.22 -6.87 -32.07
N ASP A 181 2.22 -5.92 -31.14
CA ASP A 181 1.97 -6.17 -29.72
C ASP A 181 0.59 -6.79 -29.48
N VAL A 182 0.45 -7.53 -28.39
CA VAL A 182 -0.74 -8.32 -28.09
C VAL A 182 -1.13 -8.21 -26.63
N ASP A 183 -2.42 -8.37 -26.36
CA ASP A 183 -2.96 -8.57 -25.02
C ASP A 183 -2.79 -10.03 -24.59
N LEU A 184 -2.31 -10.23 -23.38
CA LEU A 184 -2.15 -11.53 -22.74
C LEU A 184 -3.20 -11.72 -21.64
N TYR A 185 -4.08 -12.70 -21.81
CA TYR A 185 -5.01 -13.17 -20.79
C TYR A 185 -4.54 -14.55 -20.31
N ILE A 186 -4.36 -14.76 -19.01
CA ILE A 186 -4.13 -16.12 -18.50
C ILE A 186 -5.35 -16.98 -18.82
N LYS A 187 -5.13 -18.17 -19.37
CA LYS A 187 -6.24 -19.10 -19.69
C LYS A 187 -7.03 -19.44 -18.42
N PRO A 188 -8.36 -19.55 -18.49
CA PRO A 188 -9.21 -19.80 -17.32
C PRO A 188 -8.89 -21.09 -16.56
N ASP A 189 -8.37 -22.12 -17.26
CA ASP A 189 -7.91 -23.39 -16.67
C ASP A 189 -6.52 -23.31 -16.02
N VAL A 190 -5.68 -22.37 -16.46
CA VAL A 190 -4.35 -22.09 -15.88
C VAL A 190 -4.45 -21.16 -14.67
N TYR A 191 -5.34 -20.15 -14.72
CA TYR A 191 -5.44 -19.09 -13.73
C TYR A 191 -5.56 -19.59 -12.28
N PRO A 192 -6.43 -20.58 -11.93
CA PRO A 192 -6.58 -21.08 -10.57
C PRO A 192 -5.31 -21.75 -10.02
N SER A 193 -4.56 -22.46 -10.86
CA SER A 193 -3.39 -23.21 -10.41
C SER A 193 -2.10 -22.38 -10.37
N CYS A 194 -2.04 -21.31 -11.14
CA CYS A 194 -0.90 -20.43 -11.30
C CYS A 194 -1.08 -19.15 -10.48
N PHE A 195 -2.07 -18.32 -10.83
CA PHE A 195 -2.28 -17.00 -10.23
C PHE A 195 -2.95 -17.06 -8.85
N ALA A 196 -3.97 -17.93 -8.69
CA ALA A 196 -4.84 -17.98 -7.52
C ALA A 196 -4.79 -19.33 -6.77
N ASN A 197 -3.61 -19.94 -6.67
CA ASN A 197 -3.38 -21.35 -6.32
C ASN A 197 -3.84 -21.80 -4.93
N THR A 198 -4.23 -20.90 -4.03
CA THR A 198 -4.82 -21.23 -2.72
C THR A 198 -6.16 -20.53 -2.46
N ILE A 199 -6.65 -19.78 -3.45
CA ILE A 199 -7.96 -19.14 -3.36
C ILE A 199 -9.05 -20.17 -3.68
N ALA A 200 -10.19 -20.07 -3.01
CA ALA A 200 -11.32 -20.97 -3.23
C ALA A 200 -11.71 -21.00 -4.73
N THR A 201 -11.95 -22.20 -5.27
CA THR A 201 -12.15 -22.43 -6.72
C THR A 201 -13.20 -21.50 -7.34
N LYS A 202 -14.33 -21.27 -6.66
CA LYS A 202 -15.37 -20.37 -7.15
C LYS A 202 -14.88 -18.91 -7.25
N GLN A 203 -14.14 -18.45 -6.27
CA GLN A 203 -13.56 -17.11 -6.28
C GLN A 203 -12.46 -16.98 -7.33
N ALA A 204 -11.58 -17.97 -7.45
CA ALA A 204 -10.55 -18.00 -8.50
C ALA A 204 -11.17 -17.95 -9.92
N ALA A 205 -12.29 -18.64 -10.14
CA ALA A 205 -13.01 -18.57 -11.41
C ALA A 205 -13.59 -17.18 -11.71
N VAL A 206 -14.11 -16.48 -10.69
CA VAL A 206 -14.58 -15.08 -10.83
C VAL A 206 -13.42 -14.16 -11.17
N LEU A 207 -12.27 -14.27 -10.45
CA LEU A 207 -11.08 -13.50 -10.74
C LEU A 207 -10.57 -13.73 -12.16
N ALA A 208 -10.54 -14.99 -12.61
CA ALA A 208 -10.16 -15.34 -13.99
C ALA A 208 -11.09 -14.70 -15.03
N ALA A 209 -12.39 -14.64 -14.75
CA ALA A 209 -13.39 -14.06 -15.67
C ALA A 209 -13.33 -12.53 -15.72
N SER A 210 -12.90 -11.86 -14.66
CA SER A 210 -12.79 -10.40 -14.56
C SER A 210 -11.38 -9.85 -14.76
N GLN A 211 -10.41 -10.71 -15.08
CA GLN A 211 -9.02 -10.31 -15.29
C GLN A 211 -8.89 -9.25 -16.41
N ARG A 212 -7.99 -8.29 -16.18
CA ARG A 212 -7.59 -7.33 -17.21
C ARG A 212 -6.30 -7.78 -17.86
N PRO A 213 -6.22 -7.80 -19.19
CA PRO A 213 -5.01 -8.23 -19.88
C PRO A 213 -3.88 -7.22 -19.67
N ILE A 214 -2.67 -7.72 -19.78
CA ILE A 214 -1.46 -6.89 -19.94
C ILE A 214 -0.93 -7.07 -21.36
N THR A 215 -0.37 -6.02 -21.93
CA THR A 215 0.33 -6.17 -23.22
C THR A 215 1.65 -6.92 -23.04
N PHE A 216 2.07 -7.65 -24.08
CA PHE A 216 3.36 -8.33 -24.06
C PHE A 216 4.51 -7.34 -23.86
N SER A 217 4.45 -6.19 -24.54
CA SER A 217 5.47 -5.15 -24.44
C SER A 217 5.65 -4.60 -23.02
N ALA A 218 4.59 -4.50 -22.22
CA ALA A 218 4.68 -3.97 -20.85
C ALA A 218 5.58 -4.80 -19.92
N GLY A 219 5.60 -6.14 -20.11
CA GLY A 219 6.50 -7.04 -19.38
C GLY A 219 7.94 -7.05 -19.90
N ALA A 220 8.13 -6.64 -21.16
CA ALA A 220 9.41 -6.60 -21.86
C ALA A 220 10.11 -5.23 -21.78
N GLU A 221 9.39 -4.19 -21.39
CA GLU A 221 9.91 -2.81 -21.33
C GLU A 221 10.89 -2.65 -20.15
N PRO A 222 12.11 -2.09 -20.40
CA PRO A 222 13.07 -1.84 -19.32
C PRO A 222 12.59 -0.77 -18.34
N SER A 223 12.83 -0.98 -17.05
CA SER A 223 12.57 -0.01 -15.99
C SER A 223 13.49 1.21 -16.13
N GLY A 224 12.96 2.38 -15.84
CA GLY A 224 13.73 3.59 -15.60
C GLY A 224 14.39 3.60 -14.21
N PRO A 225 14.99 4.74 -13.81
CA PRO A 225 15.61 4.91 -12.49
C PRO A 225 14.62 4.62 -11.36
N PRO A 226 14.92 3.68 -10.46
CA PRO A 226 13.95 3.22 -9.48
C PRO A 226 13.83 4.14 -8.28
N ALA A 227 12.61 4.47 -7.89
CA ALA A 227 12.30 5.33 -6.76
C ALA A 227 12.71 4.72 -5.40
N TRP A 228 12.80 3.39 -5.28
CA TRP A 228 13.20 2.72 -4.04
C TRP A 228 14.67 3.01 -3.63
N LYS A 229 15.50 3.56 -4.51
CA LYS A 229 16.85 4.04 -4.14
C LYS A 229 16.81 5.30 -3.26
N ALA A 230 15.69 6.03 -3.25
CA ALA A 230 15.54 7.28 -2.51
C ALA A 230 14.37 7.28 -1.52
N ILE A 231 13.39 6.40 -1.71
CA ILE A 231 12.16 6.34 -0.90
C ILE A 231 12.16 5.05 -0.08
N PRO A 232 11.94 5.13 1.24
CA PRO A 232 11.83 3.95 2.11
C PRO A 232 10.78 2.97 1.60
N SER A 233 11.09 1.68 1.66
CA SER A 233 10.30 0.63 1.04
C SER A 233 9.89 -0.46 2.02
N TRP A 234 8.70 -1.03 1.83
CA TRP A 234 8.14 -2.17 2.54
C TRP A 234 7.73 -3.23 1.53
N TYR A 235 7.87 -4.50 1.88
CA TYR A 235 7.59 -5.57 0.96
C TYR A 235 6.89 -6.74 1.65
N LEU A 236 5.69 -7.12 1.16
CA LEU A 236 4.99 -8.34 1.52
C LEU A 236 5.34 -9.42 0.51
N VAL A 237 5.91 -10.52 0.99
CA VAL A 237 6.29 -11.68 0.18
C VAL A 237 5.29 -12.81 0.40
N GLY A 238 4.55 -13.17 -0.63
CA GLY A 238 3.68 -14.35 -0.64
C GLY A 238 4.49 -15.63 -0.80
N THR A 239 4.61 -16.44 0.27
CA THR A 239 5.47 -17.64 0.26
C THR A 239 4.92 -18.80 -0.59
N LEU A 240 3.67 -18.70 -1.06
CA LEU A 240 3.04 -19.65 -1.97
C LEU A 240 2.84 -19.07 -3.38
N ASP A 241 3.42 -17.90 -3.66
CA ASP A 241 3.34 -17.25 -4.96
C ASP A 241 4.04 -18.10 -6.05
N LYS A 242 3.29 -18.43 -7.10
CA LYS A 242 3.79 -19.15 -8.27
C LYS A 242 4.03 -18.25 -9.49
N VAL A 243 3.51 -17.02 -9.46
CA VAL A 243 3.70 -16.03 -10.53
C VAL A 243 5.06 -15.34 -10.39
N ILE A 244 5.30 -14.69 -9.27
CA ILE A 244 6.62 -14.16 -8.90
C ILE A 244 7.12 -15.01 -7.73
N PRO A 245 7.92 -16.05 -8.01
CA PRO A 245 8.35 -16.97 -6.95
C PRO A 245 9.03 -16.25 -5.78
N PRO A 246 8.87 -16.77 -4.55
CA PRO A 246 9.39 -16.09 -3.34
C PRO A 246 10.86 -15.72 -3.41
N TYR A 247 11.71 -16.52 -4.08
CA TYR A 247 13.14 -16.21 -4.22
C TYR A 247 13.38 -14.96 -5.09
N VAL A 248 12.53 -14.70 -6.11
CA VAL A 248 12.60 -13.49 -6.94
C VAL A 248 12.13 -12.27 -6.14
N GLN A 249 11.04 -12.42 -5.38
CA GLN A 249 10.54 -11.38 -4.50
C GLN A 249 11.57 -11.01 -3.44
N MET A 250 12.16 -12.00 -2.76
CA MET A 250 13.21 -11.77 -1.75
C MET A 250 14.42 -11.05 -2.33
N PHE A 251 14.91 -11.48 -3.53
CA PHE A 251 15.99 -10.80 -4.23
C PHE A 251 15.71 -9.31 -4.43
N MET A 252 14.52 -8.96 -4.94
CA MET A 252 14.14 -7.57 -5.17
C MET A 252 13.96 -6.79 -3.85
N ALA A 253 13.33 -7.40 -2.85
CA ALA A 253 13.07 -6.77 -1.56
C ALA A 253 14.36 -6.47 -0.78
N GLU A 254 15.31 -7.41 -0.76
CA GLU A 254 16.61 -7.24 -0.12
C GLU A 254 17.45 -6.16 -0.81
N ARG A 255 17.47 -6.16 -2.14
CA ARG A 255 18.18 -5.14 -2.93
C ARG A 255 17.58 -3.74 -2.72
N ALA A 256 16.27 -3.64 -2.58
CA ALA A 256 15.58 -2.38 -2.29
C ALA A 256 15.71 -1.96 -0.81
N HIS A 257 16.43 -2.72 0.02
CA HIS A 257 16.53 -2.50 1.48
C HIS A 257 15.16 -2.35 2.14
N ALA A 258 14.15 -3.10 1.66
CA ALA A 258 12.78 -3.01 2.13
C ALA A 258 12.61 -3.64 3.52
N HIS A 259 11.63 -3.14 4.28
CA HIS A 259 11.12 -3.85 5.45
C HIS A 259 10.29 -5.06 4.98
N ILE A 260 10.83 -6.27 5.15
CA ILE A 260 10.25 -7.50 4.58
C ILE A 260 9.35 -8.19 5.59
N VAL A 261 8.11 -8.50 5.16
CA VAL A 261 7.18 -9.38 5.86
C VAL A 261 6.82 -10.54 4.92
N GLN A 262 6.82 -11.77 5.45
CA GLN A 262 6.43 -12.95 4.69
C GLN A 262 5.07 -13.46 5.17
N VAL A 263 4.20 -13.84 4.23
CA VAL A 263 2.88 -14.39 4.52
C VAL A 263 2.64 -15.67 3.71
N LYS A 264 1.92 -16.62 4.30
CA LYS A 264 1.56 -17.86 3.59
C LYS A 264 0.38 -17.62 2.65
N ALA A 265 0.63 -16.93 1.56
CA ALA A 265 -0.36 -16.49 0.60
C ALA A 265 0.09 -16.76 -0.85
N PRO A 266 -0.86 -16.91 -1.79
CA PRO A 266 -0.62 -16.99 -3.23
C PRO A 266 -0.32 -15.60 -3.79
N HIS A 267 -0.10 -15.49 -5.11
CA HIS A 267 0.23 -14.22 -5.79
C HIS A 267 -0.71 -13.05 -5.44
N PRO A 268 -2.05 -13.16 -5.41
CA PRO A 268 -2.89 -12.05 -4.95
C PRO A 268 -3.07 -12.09 -3.41
N SER A 269 -1.97 -11.89 -2.66
CA SER A 269 -2.02 -11.93 -1.19
C SER A 269 -3.00 -10.92 -0.60
N MET A 270 -3.17 -9.75 -1.23
CA MET A 270 -4.16 -8.74 -0.81
C MET A 270 -5.61 -9.20 -0.90
N ILE A 271 -5.88 -10.29 -1.65
CA ILE A 271 -7.21 -10.93 -1.72
C ILE A 271 -7.31 -12.06 -0.71
N SER A 272 -6.27 -12.89 -0.58
CA SER A 272 -6.27 -14.07 0.29
C SER A 272 -6.06 -13.73 1.77
N ASP A 273 -5.27 -12.69 2.05
CA ASP A 273 -5.00 -12.15 3.38
C ASP A 273 -4.94 -10.62 3.37
N PRO A 274 -6.10 -9.95 3.25
CA PRO A 274 -6.16 -8.49 3.21
C PRO A 274 -5.65 -7.84 4.51
N ASN A 275 -5.68 -8.57 5.63
CA ASN A 275 -5.18 -8.06 6.89
C ASN A 275 -3.65 -7.92 6.87
N ALA A 276 -2.92 -8.92 6.43
CA ALA A 276 -1.47 -8.84 6.32
C ALA A 276 -1.02 -7.69 5.40
N ALA A 277 -1.71 -7.50 4.28
CA ALA A 277 -1.44 -6.39 3.37
C ALA A 277 -1.73 -5.02 4.03
N ALA A 278 -2.87 -4.87 4.71
CA ALA A 278 -3.22 -3.65 5.41
C ALA A 278 -2.27 -3.33 6.56
N ASP A 279 -1.89 -4.31 7.39
CA ASP A 279 -0.95 -4.16 8.50
C ASP A 279 0.42 -3.63 8.02
N LEU A 280 0.92 -4.14 6.89
CA LEU A 280 2.17 -3.65 6.31
C LEU A 280 2.05 -2.20 5.81
N ILE A 281 0.94 -1.88 5.14
CA ILE A 281 0.66 -0.52 4.65
C ILE A 281 0.57 0.46 5.82
N GLU A 282 -0.12 0.09 6.90
CA GLU A 282 -0.22 0.90 8.11
C GLU A 282 1.14 1.09 8.79
N THR A 283 1.96 0.04 8.83
CA THR A 283 3.33 0.13 9.35
C THR A 283 4.15 1.17 8.57
N ALA A 284 4.04 1.18 7.24
CA ALA A 284 4.69 2.18 6.39
C ALA A 284 4.15 3.59 6.66
N ALA A 285 2.83 3.73 6.77
CA ALA A 285 2.18 5.02 7.05
C ALA A 285 2.58 5.60 8.42
N GLN A 286 2.67 4.76 9.45
CA GLN A 286 3.10 5.16 10.79
C GLN A 286 4.57 5.59 10.81
N ALA A 287 5.46 4.87 10.12
CA ALA A 287 6.87 5.21 10.02
C ALA A 287 7.08 6.60 9.38
N VAL A 288 6.30 6.92 8.35
CA VAL A 288 6.32 8.24 7.68
C VAL A 288 5.80 9.35 8.60
N SER A 289 4.77 9.07 9.41
CA SER A 289 4.21 10.06 10.36
C SER A 289 5.15 10.40 11.51
N ALA A 290 6.06 9.50 11.86
CA ALA A 290 7.01 9.65 12.96
C ALA A 290 8.27 10.47 12.58
N THR A 291 8.47 10.71 11.28
CA THR A 291 9.60 11.52 10.79
C THR A 291 9.19 12.99 10.72
N PRO A 292 9.83 13.89 11.50
CA PRO A 292 9.48 15.32 11.57
C PRO A 292 9.73 16.07 10.26
#